data_462b75f28ef4b90730725062d6071e6a
#
_entry.id   462b75f28ef4b90730725062d6071e6a
#
_cell.length_a   1.000
_cell.length_b   1.000
_cell.length_c   1.000
_cell.angle_alpha   90.00
_cell.angle_beta   90.00
_cell.angle_gamma   90.00
#
_symmetry.space_group_name_H-M   'P 1'
#
loop_
_entity.id
_entity.type
_entity.pdbx_description
1 polymer ?
#
loop_
_entity_poly.entity_id
_entity_poly.type
_entity_poly.pdbx_seq_one_letter_code
_entity_poly.pdbx_strand_id
1 'polypeptide(L)'
;MMITGHTPAGHATQLDLYPKGWSKSLKVADTSFRSVDVTRVRGSEQSRAADCAAAEEPLEVRLHGRSFAVVMRTPGADRELAAGFLFAERVLTDAAELGTIEYCTDPAAAHPENIVNVTLTGGTPARIEHMLAERRQVTTNSSCGLCGRLTIESLRTAGQPLDASWSVSRSVLSSLPDSLRASQRTFDATGGLHAAGLFSADGHLDDLAEDVGRHNAVDKVIGRKLMREALPLCDRVLFVSGRTSFEIVQKAFLAGIPVLVSVSAPSTLAIDLAVETGMTLVGFVRGTSFNVYAHPERIAM
;
A
#
# COMPACT_ATOMS: atom_id res chain seq x y z
N MET A 1 36.68 51.73 -4.01
CA MET A 1 35.23 51.91 -3.91
C MET A 1 34.61 50.53 -3.99
N MET A 2 34.33 49.92 -2.83
CA MET A 2 33.77 48.55 -2.71
C MET A 2 32.26 48.62 -2.83
N ILE A 3 31.68 47.74 -3.62
CA ILE A 3 30.25 47.49 -3.59
C ILE A 3 30.06 45.98 -3.35
N THR A 4 29.69 45.66 -2.12
CA THR A 4 29.28 44.32 -1.70
C THR A 4 27.82 44.08 -2.08
N GLY A 5 27.57 43.18 -3.01
CA GLY A 5 26.24 42.70 -3.35
C GLY A 5 25.87 41.48 -2.49
N HIS A 6 24.99 41.66 -1.53
CA HIS A 6 24.29 40.56 -0.83
C HIS A 6 23.13 40.07 -1.69
N THR A 7 23.15 38.80 -2.06
CA THR A 7 21.99 38.09 -2.65
C THR A 7 21.19 37.49 -1.50
N PRO A 8 19.89 37.75 -1.33
CA PRO A 8 19.10 37.12 -0.31
C PRO A 8 18.77 35.68 -0.74
N ALA A 9 19.00 34.74 0.19
CA ALA A 9 18.57 33.35 0.08
C ALA A 9 17.05 33.31 -0.11
N GLY A 10 16.61 32.73 -1.23
CA GLY A 10 15.22 32.50 -1.51
C GLY A 10 14.65 31.49 -0.52
N HIS A 11 13.71 31.91 0.30
CA HIS A 11 12.82 31.02 1.06
C HIS A 11 11.98 30.24 0.06
N ALA A 12 12.17 28.92 0.02
CA ALA A 12 11.22 28.03 -0.64
C ALA A 12 9.86 28.20 0.06
N THR A 13 8.90 28.77 -0.64
CA THR A 13 7.51 28.85 -0.19
C THR A 13 6.99 27.43 -0.03
N GLN A 14 6.74 27.05 1.23
CA GLN A 14 6.03 25.82 1.59
C GLN A 14 4.66 25.89 0.93
N LEU A 15 4.40 25.01 -0.04
CA LEU A 15 3.09 24.85 -0.67
C LEU A 15 2.12 24.36 0.43
N ASP A 16 1.14 25.21 0.73
CA ASP A 16 0.04 24.87 1.63
C ASP A 16 -0.83 23.84 0.91
N LEU A 17 -0.64 22.56 1.20
CA LEU A 17 -1.35 21.43 0.58
C LEU A 17 -2.81 21.34 1.02
N TYR A 18 -3.24 22.21 1.95
CA TYR A 18 -4.60 22.18 2.49
C TYR A 18 -5.36 23.47 2.15
N PRO A 19 -6.59 23.37 1.63
CA PRO A 19 -7.43 24.55 1.37
C PRO A 19 -7.73 25.31 2.66
N LYS A 20 -7.62 26.64 2.63
CA LYS A 20 -8.04 27.53 3.73
C LYS A 20 -9.52 27.28 4.04
N GLY A 21 -9.82 26.76 5.23
CA GLY A 21 -11.18 26.48 5.68
C GLY A 21 -11.41 25.07 6.26
N TRP A 22 -10.38 24.28 6.40
CA TRP A 22 -10.48 22.98 7.08
C TRP A 22 -10.70 23.20 8.59
N SER A 23 -11.96 23.24 9.02
CA SER A 23 -12.30 23.27 10.44
C SER A 23 -12.47 21.85 10.96
N LYS A 24 -11.78 21.53 12.07
CA LYS A 24 -11.94 20.29 12.84
C LYS A 24 -13.38 20.19 13.37
N SER A 25 -14.17 19.28 12.81
CA SER A 25 -15.38 18.79 13.48
C SER A 25 -15.04 17.46 14.14
N LEU A 26 -14.90 17.47 15.45
CA LEU A 26 -14.72 16.30 16.31
C LEU A 26 -16.03 15.49 16.37
N LYS A 27 -16.21 14.58 15.44
CA LYS A 27 -17.01 13.35 15.60
C LYS A 27 -16.20 12.26 14.96
N VAL A 28 -16.17 11.06 15.55
CA VAL A 28 -15.62 9.84 14.94
C VAL A 28 -16.49 9.51 13.72
N ALA A 29 -16.36 10.34 12.70
CA ALA A 29 -16.88 10.10 11.36
C ALA A 29 -15.86 9.22 10.65
N ASP A 30 -16.32 8.31 9.82
CA ASP A 30 -15.47 7.57 8.91
C ASP A 30 -14.64 8.58 8.10
N THR A 31 -13.34 8.64 8.38
CA THR A 31 -12.42 9.61 7.75
C THR A 31 -11.98 9.16 6.36
N SER A 32 -12.45 7.99 5.90
CA SER A 32 -12.06 7.39 4.62
C SER A 32 -12.73 8.06 3.40
N PHE A 33 -13.77 8.87 3.61
CA PHE A 33 -14.43 9.64 2.55
C PHE A 33 -15.08 10.91 3.09
N ARG A 34 -15.41 11.84 2.19
CA ARG A 34 -16.16 13.07 2.52
C ARG A 34 -17.23 13.36 1.49
N SER A 35 -18.30 14.07 1.91
CA SER A 35 -19.30 14.62 0.99
C SER A 35 -18.73 15.82 0.23
N VAL A 36 -19.00 15.88 -1.06
CA VAL A 36 -18.62 16.97 -1.98
C VAL A 36 -19.81 17.39 -2.83
N ASP A 37 -19.90 18.67 -3.13
CA ASP A 37 -20.91 19.18 -4.06
C ASP A 37 -20.46 18.95 -5.50
N VAL A 38 -21.32 18.37 -6.32
CA VAL A 38 -21.04 18.09 -7.72
C VAL A 38 -22.13 18.63 -8.64
N THR A 39 -21.78 18.95 -9.87
CA THR A 39 -22.74 19.14 -10.94
C THR A 39 -22.89 17.82 -11.70
N ARG A 40 -24.06 17.20 -11.55
CA ARG A 40 -24.36 15.93 -12.23
C ARG A 40 -24.96 16.20 -13.59
N VAL A 41 -24.35 15.66 -14.65
CA VAL A 41 -24.80 15.79 -16.04
C VAL A 41 -25.33 14.44 -16.52
N ARG A 42 -26.58 14.43 -17.04
CA ARG A 42 -27.19 13.23 -17.65
C ARG A 42 -27.81 13.64 -18.98
N GLY A 43 -27.14 13.30 -20.08
CA GLY A 43 -27.50 13.81 -21.39
C GLY A 43 -27.41 15.36 -21.46
N SER A 44 -28.52 16.05 -21.74
CA SER A 44 -28.61 17.51 -21.76
C SER A 44 -28.99 18.13 -20.41
N GLU A 45 -29.33 17.32 -19.41
CA GLU A 45 -29.77 17.81 -18.10
C GLU A 45 -28.59 18.01 -17.16
N GLN A 46 -28.64 19.10 -16.37
CA GLN A 46 -27.68 19.41 -15.32
C GLN A 46 -28.40 19.63 -14.00
N SER A 47 -27.88 19.08 -12.93
CA SER A 47 -28.39 19.28 -11.56
C SER A 47 -27.26 19.35 -10.55
N ARG A 48 -27.47 20.14 -9.47
CA ARG A 48 -26.58 20.09 -8.32
C ARG A 48 -26.95 18.88 -7.46
N ALA A 49 -25.94 18.17 -6.96
CA ALA A 49 -26.12 17.01 -6.10
C ALA A 49 -24.93 16.91 -5.13
N ALA A 50 -25.14 16.23 -4.00
CA ALA A 50 -24.05 15.77 -3.15
C ALA A 50 -23.54 14.42 -3.67
N ASP A 51 -22.23 14.17 -3.52
CA ASP A 51 -21.57 12.90 -3.81
C ASP A 51 -20.54 12.59 -2.71
N CYS A 52 -20.06 11.37 -2.65
CA CYS A 52 -19.02 10.96 -1.73
C CYS A 52 -17.70 10.75 -2.48
N ALA A 53 -16.65 11.43 -2.06
CA ALA A 53 -15.30 11.26 -2.59
C ALA A 53 -14.41 10.58 -1.57
N ALA A 54 -13.63 9.58 -2.00
CA ALA A 54 -12.62 8.95 -1.15
C ALA A 54 -11.63 9.99 -0.64
N ALA A 55 -11.28 9.90 0.64
CA ALA A 55 -10.28 10.77 1.21
C ALA A 55 -8.88 10.34 0.76
N GLU A 56 -8.07 11.32 0.37
CA GLU A 56 -6.67 11.16 0.04
C GLU A 56 -5.87 12.20 0.82
N GLU A 57 -4.97 11.73 1.69
CA GLU A 57 -4.16 12.58 2.54
C GLU A 57 -2.72 12.05 2.62
N PRO A 58 -1.71 12.92 2.81
CA PRO A 58 -0.36 12.47 3.06
C PRO A 58 -0.25 11.79 4.42
N LEU A 59 0.54 10.72 4.50
CA LEU A 59 1.02 10.11 5.74
C LEU A 59 2.53 10.20 5.76
N GLU A 60 3.10 10.91 6.72
CA GLU A 60 4.53 10.91 6.99
C GLU A 60 4.90 9.72 7.88
N VAL A 61 5.70 8.81 7.36
CA VAL A 61 6.30 7.72 8.13
C VAL A 61 7.65 8.19 8.64
N ARG A 62 7.83 8.19 9.96
CA ARG A 62 9.10 8.52 10.62
C ARG A 62 9.74 7.27 11.21
N LEU A 63 11.05 7.18 11.15
CA LEU A 63 11.86 6.20 11.87
C LEU A 63 12.63 6.90 12.98
N HIS A 64 12.39 6.49 14.23
CA HIS A 64 13.00 7.08 15.42
C HIS A 64 12.92 8.62 15.43
N GLY A 65 11.74 9.16 15.09
CA GLY A 65 11.48 10.60 15.04
C GLY A 65 11.97 11.33 13.79
N ARG A 66 12.66 10.64 12.86
CA ARG A 66 13.20 11.23 11.63
C ARG A 66 12.34 10.86 10.43
N SER A 67 12.04 11.83 9.57
CA SER A 67 11.27 11.62 8.35
C SER A 67 11.93 10.57 7.45
N PHE A 68 11.16 9.54 7.07
CA PHE A 68 11.59 8.44 6.22
C PHE A 68 10.89 8.49 4.85
N ALA A 69 9.57 8.65 4.82
CA ALA A 69 8.79 8.71 3.60
C ALA A 69 7.48 9.47 3.82
N VAL A 70 6.92 9.99 2.73
CA VAL A 70 5.54 10.49 2.69
C VAL A 70 4.77 9.65 1.67
N VAL A 71 3.63 9.10 2.10
CA VAL A 71 2.76 8.23 1.29
C VAL A 71 1.38 8.86 1.21
N MET A 72 0.85 9.05 -0.02
CA MET A 72 -0.55 9.45 -0.21
C MET A 72 -1.46 8.24 0.04
N ARG A 73 -2.40 8.36 0.98
CA ARG A 73 -3.24 7.24 1.40
C ARG A 73 -4.68 7.66 1.71
N THR A 74 -5.60 6.70 1.74
CA THR A 74 -6.88 6.87 2.41
C THR A 74 -6.68 6.68 3.90
N PRO A 75 -7.10 7.65 4.77
CA PRO A 75 -6.99 7.55 6.22
C PRO A 75 -7.56 6.25 6.79
N GLY A 76 -6.96 5.78 7.86
CA GLY A 76 -7.29 4.54 8.54
C GLY A 76 -6.31 3.41 8.23
N ALA A 77 -6.09 2.55 9.22
CA ALA A 77 -5.07 1.49 9.21
C ALA A 77 -3.65 2.04 8.90
N ASP A 78 -3.33 3.23 9.41
CA ASP A 78 -2.07 3.93 9.12
C ASP A 78 -0.86 3.24 9.77
N ARG A 79 -1.05 2.61 10.92
CA ARG A 79 -0.03 1.81 11.60
C ARG A 79 0.32 0.57 10.79
N GLU A 80 -0.70 -0.10 10.31
CA GLU A 80 -0.57 -1.27 9.43
C GLU A 80 0.07 -0.88 8.09
N LEU A 81 -0.34 0.27 7.51
CA LEU A 81 0.30 0.81 6.30
C LEU A 81 1.79 1.05 6.53
N ALA A 82 2.16 1.71 7.63
CA ALA A 82 3.56 2.00 7.95
C ALA A 82 4.38 0.71 8.14
N ALA A 83 3.83 -0.28 8.88
CA ALA A 83 4.48 -1.57 9.08
C ALA A 83 4.70 -2.33 7.77
N GLY A 84 3.66 -2.46 6.94
CA GLY A 84 3.73 -3.15 5.65
C GLY A 84 4.64 -2.44 4.65
N PHE A 85 4.60 -1.12 4.60
CA PHE A 85 5.49 -0.32 3.77
C PHE A 85 6.96 -0.53 4.17
N LEU A 86 7.30 -0.45 5.46
CA LEU A 86 8.66 -0.66 5.94
C LEU A 86 9.14 -2.10 5.71
N PHE A 87 8.25 -3.08 5.82
CA PHE A 87 8.54 -4.48 5.50
C PHE A 87 8.83 -4.66 4.00
N ALA A 88 7.99 -4.10 3.13
CA ALA A 88 8.20 -4.14 1.68
C ALA A 88 9.49 -3.45 1.23
N GLU A 89 9.88 -2.39 1.94
CA GLU A 89 11.15 -1.67 1.73
C GLU A 89 12.35 -2.34 2.39
N ARG A 90 12.15 -3.50 3.05
CA ARG A 90 13.18 -4.27 3.78
C ARG A 90 13.87 -3.48 4.90
N VAL A 91 13.19 -2.50 5.44
CA VAL A 91 13.58 -1.80 6.67
C VAL A 91 13.35 -2.73 7.86
N LEU A 92 12.25 -3.48 7.79
CA LEU A 92 11.88 -4.60 8.65
C LEU A 92 11.97 -5.89 7.86
N THR A 93 12.46 -6.94 8.46
CA THR A 93 12.48 -8.29 7.89
C THR A 93 11.64 -9.28 8.71
N ASP A 94 11.40 -8.95 9.97
CA ASP A 94 10.65 -9.76 10.92
C ASP A 94 9.85 -8.88 11.90
N ALA A 95 8.77 -9.41 12.46
CA ALA A 95 7.96 -8.73 13.46
C ALA A 95 8.75 -8.38 14.73
N ALA A 96 9.73 -9.22 15.12
CA ALA A 96 10.58 -8.97 16.28
C ALA A 96 11.46 -7.71 16.14
N GLU A 97 11.71 -7.24 14.92
CA GLU A 97 12.40 -5.97 14.68
C GLU A 97 11.51 -4.74 14.90
N LEU A 98 10.18 -4.92 14.96
CA LEU A 98 9.22 -3.84 15.15
C LEU A 98 9.11 -3.50 16.65
N GLY A 99 9.44 -2.26 17.02
CA GLY A 99 9.20 -1.72 18.35
C GLY A 99 7.79 -1.13 18.47
N THR A 100 7.68 0.19 18.48
CA THR A 100 6.39 0.89 18.57
C THR A 100 6.01 1.54 17.25
N ILE A 101 4.70 1.65 17.01
CA ILE A 101 4.13 2.48 15.94
C ILE A 101 3.10 3.40 16.58
N GLU A 102 3.41 4.69 16.63
CA GLU A 102 2.59 5.68 17.34
C GLU A 102 2.37 6.90 16.47
N TYR A 103 1.18 7.52 16.59
CA TYR A 103 0.95 8.81 15.99
C TYR A 103 1.78 9.89 16.69
N CYS A 104 2.11 10.93 15.95
CA CYS A 104 2.80 12.08 16.50
C CYS A 104 1.96 12.75 17.58
N THR A 105 2.58 13.02 18.74
CA THR A 105 1.96 13.73 19.86
C THR A 105 2.51 15.16 20.01
N ASP A 106 3.39 15.60 19.13
CA ASP A 106 3.94 16.95 19.16
C ASP A 106 2.86 17.98 18.82
N PRO A 107 2.46 18.85 19.76
CA PRO A 107 1.45 19.89 19.52
C PRO A 107 1.91 20.98 18.53
N ALA A 108 3.21 21.06 18.25
CA ALA A 108 3.75 21.99 17.27
C ALA A 108 3.67 21.44 15.84
N ALA A 109 3.40 20.15 15.64
CA ALA A 109 3.20 19.58 14.32
C ALA A 109 1.88 20.09 13.71
N ALA A 110 1.92 20.52 12.45
CA ALA A 110 0.72 21.07 11.78
C ALA A 110 -0.40 20.03 11.63
N HIS A 111 -0.04 18.76 11.37
CA HIS A 111 -0.94 17.64 11.15
C HIS A 111 -0.43 16.37 11.85
N PRO A 112 -0.46 16.31 13.21
CA PRO A 112 0.07 15.18 13.96
C PRO A 112 -0.68 13.87 13.66
N GLU A 113 -1.95 13.95 13.24
CA GLU A 113 -2.78 12.82 12.79
C GLU A 113 -2.27 12.16 11.51
N ASN A 114 -1.46 12.87 10.74
CA ASN A 114 -0.87 12.41 9.48
C ASN A 114 0.63 12.06 9.61
N ILE A 115 1.09 11.85 10.83
CA ILE A 115 2.47 11.47 11.13
C ILE A 115 2.47 10.23 12.01
N VAL A 116 3.13 9.18 11.55
CA VAL A 116 3.36 7.95 12.30
C VAL A 116 4.84 7.76 12.54
N ASN A 117 5.24 7.64 13.81
CA ASN A 117 6.61 7.36 14.21
C ASN A 117 6.77 5.87 14.53
N VAL A 118 7.71 5.22 13.86
CA VAL A 118 8.05 3.82 14.04
C VAL A 118 9.40 3.73 14.72
N THR A 119 9.48 2.93 15.79
CA THR A 119 10.75 2.55 16.41
C THR A 119 11.07 1.10 16.06
N LEU A 120 12.35 0.81 15.88
CA LEU A 120 12.84 -0.54 15.62
C LEU A 120 13.55 -1.06 16.86
N THR A 121 13.38 -2.37 17.13
CA THR A 121 14.13 -3.09 18.14
C THR A 121 15.39 -3.68 17.52
N GLY A 122 16.50 -3.71 18.26
CA GLY A 122 17.74 -4.36 17.83
C GLY A 122 18.48 -3.69 16.65
N GLY A 123 17.96 -2.60 16.10
CA GLY A 123 18.62 -1.85 15.04
C GLY A 123 19.77 -1.02 15.60
N THR A 124 20.98 -1.20 15.07
CA THR A 124 22.08 -0.27 15.43
C THR A 124 21.77 1.11 14.86
N PRO A 125 22.06 2.19 15.59
CA PRO A 125 21.92 3.56 15.06
C PRO A 125 22.60 3.73 13.70
N ALA A 126 23.74 3.06 13.47
CA ALA A 126 24.46 3.07 12.20
C ALA A 126 23.66 2.51 11.01
N ARG A 127 22.88 1.41 11.23
CA ARG A 127 22.01 0.84 10.18
C ARG A 127 20.93 1.85 9.78
N ILE A 128 20.29 2.48 10.77
CA ILE A 128 19.23 3.47 10.52
C ILE A 128 19.80 4.69 9.82
N GLU A 129 20.97 5.19 10.25
CA GLU A 129 21.67 6.30 9.61
C GLU A 129 21.97 6.00 8.13
N HIS A 130 22.50 4.82 7.84
CA HIS A 130 22.81 4.38 6.49
C HIS A 130 21.54 4.34 5.61
N MET A 131 20.47 3.74 6.10
CA MET A 131 19.18 3.66 5.39
C MET A 131 18.57 5.04 5.11
N LEU A 132 18.66 5.96 6.07
CA LEU A 132 18.19 7.34 5.90
C LEU A 132 19.08 8.14 4.95
N ALA A 133 20.40 7.90 4.95
CA ALA A 133 21.35 8.59 4.07
C ALA A 133 21.15 8.17 2.60
N GLU A 134 20.93 6.89 2.32
CA GLU A 134 20.66 6.38 0.98
C GLU A 134 19.38 7.00 0.38
N ARG A 135 18.37 7.27 1.20
CA ARG A 135 17.09 7.85 0.74
C ARG A 135 17.11 9.39 0.57
N ARG A 136 17.99 10.11 1.25
CA ARG A 136 18.09 11.58 1.11
C ARG A 136 18.44 12.06 -0.30
N GLN A 137 18.93 11.16 -1.15
CA GLN A 137 19.31 11.47 -2.54
C GLN A 137 18.14 11.26 -3.53
N VAL A 138 16.97 10.81 -3.08
CA VAL A 138 15.83 10.48 -3.95
C VAL A 138 14.59 11.25 -3.53
N THR A 139 14.11 12.14 -4.40
CA THR A 139 12.82 12.81 -4.23
C THR A 139 11.71 11.79 -4.46
N THR A 140 10.97 11.46 -3.41
CA THR A 140 9.93 10.42 -3.43
C THR A 140 8.69 10.91 -4.17
N ASN A 141 8.41 10.38 -5.36
CA ASN A 141 7.12 10.50 -6.01
C ASN A 141 6.32 9.20 -5.79
N SER A 142 5.23 9.30 -5.06
CA SER A 142 4.43 8.20 -4.52
C SER A 142 3.69 7.33 -5.54
N SER A 143 3.84 7.59 -6.85
CA SER A 143 3.00 6.94 -7.87
C SER A 143 3.45 5.55 -8.31
N CYS A 144 4.69 5.14 -8.05
CA CYS A 144 5.22 3.85 -8.56
C CYS A 144 5.87 2.92 -7.53
N GLY A 145 5.88 3.25 -6.22
CA GLY A 145 6.35 2.34 -5.16
C GLY A 145 7.85 2.03 -5.12
N LEU A 146 8.62 2.40 -6.15
CA LEU A 146 10.07 2.14 -6.25
C LEU A 146 10.94 3.32 -5.73
N CYS A 147 10.35 4.26 -5.04
CA CYS A 147 11.02 5.44 -4.56
C CYS A 147 11.98 5.12 -3.43
N GLY A 148 13.26 5.20 -3.71
CA GLY A 148 14.34 4.97 -2.75
C GLY A 148 15.34 3.91 -3.14
N ARG A 149 15.16 3.20 -4.26
CA ARG A 149 16.13 2.26 -4.79
C ARG A 149 16.97 2.92 -5.87
N LEU A 150 18.27 3.02 -5.60
CA LEU A 150 19.21 3.76 -6.47
C LEU A 150 19.68 2.97 -7.69
N THR A 151 19.50 1.65 -7.71
CA THR A 151 20.02 0.78 -8.78
C THR A 151 19.02 -0.29 -9.17
N ILE A 152 19.07 -0.72 -10.45
CA ILE A 152 18.29 -1.87 -10.94
C ILE A 152 18.62 -3.14 -10.14
N GLU A 153 19.88 -3.32 -9.73
CA GLU A 153 20.32 -4.44 -8.91
C GLU A 153 19.60 -4.52 -7.56
N SER A 154 19.27 -3.37 -6.95
CA SER A 154 18.52 -3.31 -5.69
C SER A 154 17.07 -3.77 -5.82
N LEU A 155 16.55 -3.92 -7.04
CA LEU A 155 15.22 -4.47 -7.31
C LEU A 155 15.19 -6.00 -7.19
N ARG A 156 16.36 -6.68 -7.30
CA ARG A 156 16.40 -8.13 -7.21
C ARG A 156 15.89 -8.61 -5.87
N THR A 157 14.89 -9.46 -5.92
CA THR A 157 14.29 -10.04 -4.72
C THR A 157 15.10 -11.27 -4.33
N ALA A 158 15.88 -11.18 -3.25
CA ALA A 158 16.59 -12.33 -2.72
C ALA A 158 15.64 -13.20 -1.89
N GLY A 159 15.64 -14.49 -2.12
CA GLY A 159 14.85 -15.49 -1.38
C GLY A 159 14.86 -16.83 -2.12
N GLN A 160 14.48 -17.89 -1.43
CA GLN A 160 14.20 -19.18 -2.07
C GLN A 160 12.83 -19.13 -2.72
N PRO A 161 12.63 -19.80 -3.88
CA PRO A 161 11.30 -19.91 -4.47
C PRO A 161 10.29 -20.47 -3.47
N LEU A 162 9.05 -19.98 -3.57
CA LEU A 162 7.98 -20.44 -2.70
C LEU A 162 7.56 -21.86 -3.07
N ASP A 163 7.66 -22.76 -2.10
CA ASP A 163 7.16 -24.12 -2.21
C ASP A 163 5.86 -24.26 -1.40
N ALA A 164 4.74 -24.45 -2.11
CA ALA A 164 3.44 -24.67 -1.49
C ALA A 164 2.82 -25.94 -2.07
N SER A 165 2.58 -26.92 -1.21
CA SER A 165 2.05 -28.25 -1.56
C SER A 165 0.52 -28.29 -1.72
N TRP A 166 -0.18 -27.16 -1.48
CA TRP A 166 -1.63 -27.05 -1.61
C TRP A 166 -2.03 -26.41 -2.93
N SER A 167 -3.28 -26.57 -3.30
CA SER A 167 -3.87 -25.98 -4.50
C SER A 167 -5.18 -25.25 -4.17
N VAL A 168 -5.54 -24.30 -5.04
CA VAL A 168 -6.82 -23.57 -5.00
C VAL A 168 -7.68 -23.99 -6.18
N SER A 169 -8.98 -24.22 -5.94
CA SER A 169 -9.89 -24.61 -7.03
C SER A 169 -10.24 -23.43 -7.95
N ARG A 170 -10.57 -23.73 -9.21
CA ARG A 170 -11.06 -22.73 -10.17
C ARG A 170 -12.30 -22.02 -9.68
N SER A 171 -13.21 -22.72 -9.02
CA SER A 171 -14.44 -22.14 -8.47
C SER A 171 -14.15 -21.11 -7.39
N VAL A 172 -13.18 -21.37 -6.53
CA VAL A 172 -12.72 -20.41 -5.52
C VAL A 172 -12.13 -19.18 -6.20
N LEU A 173 -11.18 -19.34 -7.15
CA LEU A 173 -10.60 -18.21 -7.86
C LEU A 173 -11.66 -17.32 -8.52
N SER A 174 -12.68 -17.95 -9.10
CA SER A 174 -13.80 -17.25 -9.76
C SER A 174 -14.70 -16.47 -8.80
N SER A 175 -14.81 -16.88 -7.54
CA SER A 175 -15.63 -16.22 -6.51
C SER A 175 -14.93 -15.09 -5.76
N LEU A 176 -13.60 -15.01 -5.82
CA LEU A 176 -12.82 -14.00 -5.06
C LEU A 176 -13.24 -12.55 -5.37
N PRO A 177 -13.49 -12.14 -6.64
CA PRO A 177 -13.90 -10.77 -6.94
C PRO A 177 -15.19 -10.37 -6.22
N ASP A 178 -16.20 -11.22 -6.25
CA ASP A 178 -17.51 -10.98 -5.62
C ASP A 178 -17.38 -10.95 -4.10
N SER A 179 -16.62 -11.90 -3.52
CA SER A 179 -16.35 -11.95 -2.08
C SER A 179 -15.62 -10.72 -1.59
N LEU A 180 -14.61 -10.25 -2.32
CA LEU A 180 -13.91 -9.00 -2.00
C LEU A 180 -14.87 -7.81 -2.12
N ARG A 181 -15.60 -7.72 -3.23
CA ARG A 181 -16.49 -6.61 -3.54
C ARG A 181 -17.59 -6.44 -2.49
N ALA A 182 -18.17 -7.54 -2.01
CA ALA A 182 -19.18 -7.53 -0.95
C ALA A 182 -18.68 -6.95 0.39
N SER A 183 -17.37 -6.87 0.59
CA SER A 183 -16.73 -6.39 1.82
C SER A 183 -16.16 -4.98 1.71
N GLN A 184 -16.17 -4.36 0.51
CA GLN A 184 -15.59 -3.03 0.22
C GLN A 184 -16.57 -1.89 0.56
N ARG A 185 -16.66 -1.52 1.82
CA ARG A 185 -17.63 -0.49 2.30
C ARG A 185 -17.33 0.90 1.78
N THR A 186 -16.07 1.31 1.77
CA THR A 186 -15.70 2.66 1.33
C THR A 186 -15.78 2.78 -0.18
N PHE A 187 -15.47 1.73 -0.91
CA PHE A 187 -15.69 1.69 -2.36
C PHE A 187 -17.19 1.76 -2.70
N ASP A 188 -18.08 1.13 -1.92
CA ASP A 188 -19.53 1.23 -2.11
C ASP A 188 -20.02 2.69 -2.02
N ALA A 189 -19.46 3.44 -1.09
CA ALA A 189 -19.82 4.84 -0.88
C ALA A 189 -19.24 5.78 -1.95
N THR A 190 -18.05 5.46 -2.51
CA THR A 190 -17.25 6.42 -3.29
C THR A 190 -16.93 5.98 -4.71
N GLY A 191 -16.85 4.67 -4.96
CA GLY A 191 -16.35 4.12 -6.22
C GLY A 191 -14.86 4.34 -6.49
N GLY A 192 -14.10 4.95 -5.54
CA GLY A 192 -12.78 5.54 -5.78
C GLY A 192 -11.58 4.81 -5.16
N LEU A 193 -11.75 3.60 -4.61
CA LEU A 193 -10.68 2.89 -3.92
C LEU A 193 -10.26 1.59 -4.59
N HIS A 194 -9.02 1.23 -4.37
CA HIS A 194 -8.50 -0.12 -4.57
C HIS A 194 -8.68 -0.95 -3.31
N ALA A 195 -8.65 -2.28 -3.46
CA ALA A 195 -8.66 -3.21 -2.36
C ALA A 195 -7.65 -4.33 -2.54
N ALA A 196 -7.17 -4.84 -1.41
CA ALA A 196 -6.43 -6.08 -1.30
C ALA A 196 -7.12 -6.97 -0.25
N GLY A 197 -7.32 -8.25 -0.57
CA GLY A 197 -7.91 -9.24 0.33
C GLY A 197 -7.02 -10.46 0.45
N LEU A 198 -6.88 -10.98 1.67
CA LEU A 198 -6.28 -12.27 1.95
C LEU A 198 -7.36 -13.31 2.11
N PHE A 199 -7.21 -14.41 1.39
CA PHE A 199 -8.13 -15.54 1.41
C PHE A 199 -7.38 -16.82 1.76
N SER A 200 -8.08 -17.74 2.40
CA SER A 200 -7.64 -19.13 2.53
C SER A 200 -7.87 -19.89 1.21
N ALA A 201 -7.31 -21.10 1.10
CA ALA A 201 -7.42 -21.93 -0.10
C ALA A 201 -8.87 -22.33 -0.45
N ASP A 202 -9.77 -22.32 0.52
CA ASP A 202 -11.22 -22.59 0.35
C ASP A 202 -12.05 -21.33 0.02
N GLY A 203 -11.40 -20.15 -0.09
CA GLY A 203 -12.02 -18.89 -0.49
C GLY A 203 -12.63 -18.08 0.66
N HIS A 204 -12.38 -18.44 1.92
CA HIS A 204 -12.77 -17.59 3.04
C HIS A 204 -11.91 -16.32 3.10
N LEU A 205 -12.56 -15.15 3.21
CA LEU A 205 -11.89 -13.86 3.36
C LEU A 205 -11.39 -13.72 4.82
N ASP A 206 -10.07 -13.73 4.98
CA ASP A 206 -9.39 -13.62 6.29
C ASP A 206 -9.08 -12.17 6.66
N ASP A 207 -8.76 -11.32 5.66
CA ASP A 207 -8.44 -9.92 5.88
C ASP A 207 -8.68 -9.08 4.61
N LEU A 208 -8.97 -7.78 4.80
CA LEU A 208 -9.23 -6.83 3.72
C LEU A 208 -8.69 -5.45 4.10
N ALA A 209 -8.16 -4.75 3.13
CA ALA A 209 -7.90 -3.31 3.22
C ALA A 209 -8.29 -2.60 1.93
N GLU A 210 -8.83 -1.38 2.09
CA GLU A 210 -9.12 -0.44 1.03
C GLU A 210 -8.17 0.76 1.11
N ASP A 211 -7.75 1.29 -0.05
CA ASP A 211 -6.95 2.50 -0.15
C ASP A 211 -7.04 3.09 -1.57
N VAL A 212 -6.85 4.41 -1.69
CA VAL A 212 -6.71 5.08 -2.99
C VAL A 212 -5.51 4.55 -3.76
N GLY A 213 -4.46 4.11 -3.05
CA GLY A 213 -3.27 3.46 -3.59
C GLY A 213 -3.36 1.93 -3.55
N ARG A 214 -3.33 1.25 -4.70
CA ARG A 214 -3.34 -0.23 -4.73
C ARG A 214 -2.19 -0.88 -3.96
N HIS A 215 -1.00 -0.24 -3.93
CA HIS A 215 0.15 -0.70 -3.16
C HIS A 215 -0.09 -0.57 -1.67
N ASN A 216 -0.70 0.54 -1.25
CA ASN A 216 -1.06 0.78 0.15
C ASN A 216 -2.07 -0.24 0.67
N ALA A 217 -3.07 -0.62 -0.16
CA ALA A 217 -4.02 -1.65 0.22
C ALA A 217 -3.32 -2.98 0.55
N VAL A 218 -2.32 -3.36 -0.25
CA VAL A 218 -1.48 -4.55 0.02
C VAL A 218 -0.64 -4.36 1.27
N ASP A 219 0.01 -3.20 1.44
CA ASP A 219 0.82 -2.89 2.62
C ASP A 219 -0.03 -2.93 3.91
N LYS A 220 -1.25 -2.38 3.90
CA LYS A 220 -2.16 -2.44 5.05
C LYS A 220 -2.46 -3.88 5.47
N VAL A 221 -2.73 -4.78 4.51
CA VAL A 221 -3.01 -6.19 4.78
C VAL A 221 -1.77 -6.91 5.32
N ILE A 222 -0.63 -6.79 4.63
CA ILE A 222 0.62 -7.44 5.03
C ILE A 222 1.10 -6.89 6.39
N GLY A 223 1.05 -5.57 6.58
CA GLY A 223 1.47 -4.93 7.83
C GLY A 223 0.62 -5.37 9.02
N ARG A 224 -0.69 -5.59 8.83
CA ARG A 224 -1.56 -6.14 9.87
C ARG A 224 -1.15 -7.56 10.26
N LYS A 225 -0.76 -8.38 9.29
CA LYS A 225 -0.28 -9.76 9.56
C LYS A 225 1.10 -9.74 10.22
N LEU A 226 2.01 -8.85 9.78
CA LEU A 226 3.30 -8.64 10.42
C LEU A 226 3.14 -8.25 11.90
N MET A 227 2.31 -7.25 12.20
CA MET A 227 2.06 -6.78 13.57
C MET A 227 1.42 -7.85 14.47
N ARG A 228 0.81 -8.88 13.89
CA ARG A 228 0.24 -10.04 14.60
C ARG A 228 1.16 -11.25 14.62
N GLU A 229 2.41 -11.10 14.18
CA GLU A 229 3.40 -12.18 14.09
C GLU A 229 2.90 -13.38 13.25
N ALA A 230 2.09 -13.09 12.22
CA ALA A 230 1.44 -14.12 11.40
C ALA A 230 2.10 -14.31 10.03
N LEU A 231 3.32 -13.81 9.83
CA LEU A 231 4.13 -14.10 8.64
C LEU A 231 5.00 -15.35 8.87
N PRO A 232 5.36 -16.13 7.83
CA PRO A 232 4.93 -16.00 6.44
C PRO A 232 3.52 -16.54 6.17
N LEU A 233 2.86 -16.04 5.09
CA LEU A 233 1.49 -16.38 4.69
C LEU A 233 1.47 -17.51 3.64
N CYS A 234 2.13 -18.63 3.92
CA CYS A 234 2.35 -19.72 2.96
C CYS A 234 1.08 -20.47 2.53
N ASP A 235 -0.02 -20.29 3.24
CA ASP A 235 -1.32 -20.94 3.01
C ASP A 235 -2.41 -19.96 2.55
N ARG A 236 -2.01 -18.80 2.02
CA ARG A 236 -2.95 -17.72 1.63
C ARG A 236 -2.90 -17.39 0.15
N VAL A 237 -4.03 -16.89 -0.33
CA VAL A 237 -4.21 -16.26 -1.63
C VAL A 237 -4.34 -14.75 -1.40
N LEU A 238 -3.50 -13.95 -2.06
CA LEU A 238 -3.68 -12.50 -2.12
C LEU A 238 -4.49 -12.14 -3.36
N PHE A 239 -5.62 -11.47 -3.19
CA PHE A 239 -6.43 -10.94 -4.28
C PHE A 239 -6.36 -9.41 -4.30
N VAL A 240 -6.09 -8.81 -5.47
CA VAL A 240 -6.01 -7.36 -5.65
C VAL A 240 -7.01 -6.87 -6.71
N SER A 241 -7.70 -5.77 -6.42
CA SER A 241 -8.69 -5.17 -7.32
C SER A 241 -8.08 -4.37 -8.48
N GLY A 242 -6.75 -4.23 -8.52
CA GLY A 242 -6.02 -3.44 -9.52
C GLY A 242 -5.10 -4.28 -10.40
N ARG A 243 -4.25 -3.57 -11.17
CA ARG A 243 -3.18 -4.20 -11.95
C ARG A 243 -2.12 -4.79 -11.03
N THR A 244 -1.52 -5.90 -11.45
CA THR A 244 -0.38 -6.53 -10.77
C THR A 244 0.93 -6.00 -11.38
N SER A 245 1.63 -5.14 -10.65
CA SER A 245 2.97 -4.66 -10.99
C SER A 245 4.04 -5.53 -10.32
N PHE A 246 5.30 -5.32 -10.71
CA PHE A 246 6.46 -5.92 -10.06
C PHE A 246 6.40 -5.79 -8.53
N GLU A 247 6.09 -4.60 -8.02
CA GLU A 247 6.06 -4.33 -6.58
C GLU A 247 4.98 -5.12 -5.85
N ILE A 248 3.81 -5.31 -6.46
CA ILE A 248 2.74 -6.14 -5.86
C ILE A 248 3.20 -7.59 -5.72
N VAL A 249 3.87 -8.14 -6.77
CA VAL A 249 4.45 -9.50 -6.71
C VAL A 249 5.54 -9.56 -5.65
N GLN A 250 6.44 -8.56 -5.60
CA GLN A 250 7.51 -8.49 -4.61
C GLN A 250 6.98 -8.45 -3.17
N LYS A 251 5.96 -7.62 -2.91
CA LYS A 251 5.31 -7.53 -1.58
C LYS A 251 4.71 -8.88 -1.17
N ALA A 252 3.98 -9.53 -2.07
CA ALA A 252 3.39 -10.83 -1.84
C ALA A 252 4.46 -11.90 -1.59
N PHE A 253 5.54 -11.92 -2.39
CA PHE A 253 6.67 -12.84 -2.21
C PHE A 253 7.36 -12.67 -0.87
N LEU A 254 7.67 -11.42 -0.48
CA LEU A 254 8.31 -11.13 0.82
C LEU A 254 7.45 -11.59 1.99
N ALA A 255 6.12 -11.49 1.86
CA ALA A 255 5.17 -11.98 2.86
C ALA A 255 4.96 -13.51 2.82
N GLY A 256 5.60 -14.22 1.90
CA GLY A 256 5.49 -15.68 1.76
C GLY A 256 4.18 -16.15 1.10
N ILE A 257 3.48 -15.29 0.35
CA ILE A 257 2.19 -15.62 -0.26
C ILE A 257 2.42 -16.32 -1.62
N PRO A 258 2.02 -17.59 -1.79
CA PRO A 258 2.34 -18.35 -2.98
C PRO A 258 1.37 -18.14 -4.16
N VAL A 259 0.19 -17.56 -3.93
CA VAL A 259 -0.84 -17.34 -4.97
C VAL A 259 -1.28 -15.88 -4.97
N LEU A 260 -1.10 -15.21 -6.10
CA LEU A 260 -1.51 -13.82 -6.33
C LEU A 260 -2.53 -13.76 -7.48
N VAL A 261 -3.68 -13.15 -7.20
CA VAL A 261 -4.83 -13.09 -8.09
C VAL A 261 -5.26 -11.63 -8.31
N SER A 262 -5.67 -11.28 -9.52
CA SER A 262 -6.15 -9.92 -9.82
C SER A 262 -7.28 -9.88 -10.85
N VAL A 263 -8.11 -8.83 -10.80
CA VAL A 263 -9.12 -8.55 -11.83
C VAL A 263 -8.52 -7.97 -13.12
N SER A 264 -7.28 -7.53 -13.09
CA SER A 264 -6.63 -6.80 -14.18
C SER A 264 -5.35 -7.48 -14.66
N ALA A 265 -4.63 -6.81 -15.56
CA ALA A 265 -3.41 -7.34 -16.19
C ALA A 265 -2.21 -7.28 -15.25
N PRO A 266 -1.31 -8.29 -15.28
CA PRO A 266 0.05 -8.17 -14.79
C PRO A 266 0.94 -7.43 -15.80
N SER A 267 2.04 -6.84 -15.31
CA SER A 267 3.14 -6.36 -16.16
C SER A 267 4.09 -7.50 -16.51
N THR A 268 4.92 -7.33 -17.56
CA THR A 268 5.93 -8.34 -17.93
C THR A 268 6.90 -8.64 -16.80
N LEU A 269 7.41 -7.60 -16.13
CA LEU A 269 8.33 -7.77 -15.01
C LEU A 269 7.67 -8.44 -13.79
N ALA A 270 6.35 -8.27 -13.61
CA ALA A 270 5.59 -9.00 -12.60
C ALA A 270 5.49 -10.50 -12.92
N ILE A 271 5.31 -10.85 -14.19
CA ILE A 271 5.29 -12.24 -14.67
C ILE A 271 6.67 -12.88 -14.46
N ASP A 272 7.73 -12.20 -14.89
CA ASP A 272 9.10 -12.70 -14.77
C ASP A 272 9.46 -12.98 -13.30
N LEU A 273 9.12 -12.05 -12.40
CA LEU A 273 9.35 -12.24 -10.97
C LEU A 273 8.51 -13.39 -10.39
N ALA A 274 7.25 -13.55 -10.82
CA ALA A 274 6.41 -14.64 -10.35
C ALA A 274 6.95 -16.01 -10.77
N VAL A 275 7.49 -16.11 -12.00
CA VAL A 275 8.17 -17.34 -12.49
C VAL A 275 9.42 -17.62 -11.67
N GLU A 276 10.28 -16.61 -11.45
CA GLU A 276 11.52 -16.75 -10.69
C GLU A 276 11.29 -17.16 -9.23
N THR A 277 10.25 -16.61 -8.62
CA THR A 277 9.94 -16.80 -7.18
C THR A 277 9.02 -17.99 -6.89
N GLY A 278 8.62 -18.76 -7.91
CA GLY A 278 7.72 -19.90 -7.72
C GLY A 278 6.29 -19.51 -7.35
N MET A 279 5.84 -18.29 -7.68
CA MET A 279 4.54 -17.77 -7.32
C MET A 279 3.49 -18.04 -8.42
N THR A 280 2.33 -18.55 -8.08
CA THR A 280 1.19 -18.63 -9.01
C THR A 280 0.62 -17.24 -9.23
N LEU A 281 0.60 -16.79 -10.49
CA LEU A 281 0.09 -15.47 -10.88
C LEU A 281 -1.12 -15.60 -11.79
N VAL A 282 -2.27 -15.09 -11.32
CA VAL A 282 -3.55 -15.10 -12.03
C VAL A 282 -4.02 -13.67 -12.28
N GLY A 283 -4.45 -13.41 -13.49
CA GLY A 283 -5.01 -12.11 -13.88
C GLY A 283 -6.31 -12.23 -14.65
N PHE A 284 -6.97 -11.08 -14.84
CA PHE A 284 -8.23 -10.96 -15.58
C PHE A 284 -9.37 -11.86 -15.04
N VAL A 285 -9.44 -12.04 -13.71
CA VAL A 285 -10.53 -12.84 -13.13
C VAL A 285 -11.86 -12.10 -13.31
N ARG A 286 -12.75 -12.71 -14.11
CA ARG A 286 -14.09 -12.19 -14.42
C ARG A 286 -15.07 -13.34 -14.59
N GLY A 287 -16.04 -13.46 -13.67
CA GLY A 287 -16.93 -14.62 -13.64
C GLY A 287 -16.10 -15.91 -13.58
N THR A 288 -16.33 -16.82 -14.52
CA THR A 288 -15.62 -18.12 -14.59
C THR A 288 -14.32 -18.10 -15.42
N SER A 289 -13.91 -16.93 -15.92
CA SER A 289 -12.74 -16.80 -16.81
C SER A 289 -11.58 -16.09 -16.10
N PHE A 290 -10.37 -16.57 -16.33
CA PHE A 290 -9.11 -15.95 -15.89
C PHE A 290 -7.94 -16.47 -16.71
N ASN A 291 -6.81 -15.77 -16.64
CA ASN A 291 -5.55 -16.18 -17.25
C ASN A 291 -4.53 -16.53 -16.15
N VAL A 292 -3.80 -17.61 -16.35
CA VAL A 292 -2.67 -18.01 -15.49
C VAL A 292 -1.37 -17.69 -16.19
N TYR A 293 -0.54 -16.89 -15.57
CA TYR A 293 0.71 -16.38 -16.16
C TYR A 293 1.95 -17.11 -15.64
N ALA A 294 1.87 -17.67 -14.44
CA ALA A 294 2.97 -18.42 -13.81
C ALA A 294 2.40 -19.52 -12.91
N HIS A 295 3.09 -20.63 -12.80
CA HIS A 295 2.86 -21.74 -11.88
C HIS A 295 1.42 -22.24 -11.82
N PRO A 296 0.85 -22.76 -12.96
CA PRO A 296 -0.53 -23.24 -13.03
C PRO A 296 -0.79 -24.51 -12.21
N GLU A 297 0.24 -25.22 -11.78
CA GLU A 297 0.14 -26.48 -11.01
C GLU A 297 -0.55 -26.32 -9.66
N ARG A 298 -0.62 -25.10 -9.11
CA ARG A 298 -1.36 -24.81 -7.86
C ARG A 298 -2.84 -24.54 -8.08
N ILE A 299 -3.35 -24.71 -9.31
CA ILE A 299 -4.78 -24.54 -9.60
C ILE A 299 -5.39 -25.89 -9.86
N ALA A 300 -6.28 -26.32 -8.94
CA ALA A 300 -7.06 -27.55 -9.13
C ALA A 300 -8.13 -27.34 -10.21
N MET A 301 -8.11 -28.22 -11.22
CA MET A 301 -8.97 -28.18 -12.39
C MET A 301 -10.34 -28.84 -12.10
#